data_a7bc787c38b878536045f4d0de8ffc0e
#
_entry.id   a7bc787c38b878536045f4d0de8ffc0e
#
_cell.length_a   1.000
_cell.length_b   1.000
_cell.length_c   1.000
_cell.angle_alpha   90.00
_cell.angle_beta   90.00
_cell.angle_gamma   90.00
#
_symmetry.space_group_name_H-M   'P 1'
#
loop_
_entity.id
_entity.type
_entity.pdbx_description
1 polymer ?
#
loop_
_entity_poly.entity_id
_entity_poly.type
_entity_poly.pdbx_seq_one_letter_code
_entity_poly.pdbx_strand_id
1 'polypeptide(L)'
;MYKSLIILSLFLSTRALAQVDTSSLPRMDTGVLAHRDTGAIVVHKDPRVDLLIRKQMEINEETTRDSRRTMPGFRIQVMNSPDRNKVFAAKTKIYQQFPDVKPYLLYQPPNYKLRVGNFRTQEEAEEFIKQLSAIFPSGLYIIRDTIEVTPETLKEEENNER
;
A
#
# COMPACT_ATOMS: atom_id res chain seq x y z
N MET A 1 3.53 -4.68 -65.79
CA MET A 1 2.20 -4.69 -65.17
C MET A 1 1.74 -6.08 -64.65
N TYR A 2 2.39 -7.17 -64.90
CA TYR A 2 1.97 -8.52 -64.43
C TYR A 2 2.51 -8.94 -63.08
N LYS A 3 3.55 -8.28 -62.55
CA LYS A 3 4.17 -8.64 -61.28
C LYS A 3 3.31 -8.27 -60.04
N SER A 4 2.49 -7.23 -60.14
CA SER A 4 1.62 -6.78 -59.03
C SER A 4 0.36 -7.65 -58.87
N LEU A 5 -0.09 -8.31 -59.95
CA LEU A 5 -1.30 -9.15 -59.90
C LEU A 5 -1.01 -10.53 -59.28
N ILE A 6 0.21 -11.03 -59.39
CA ILE A 6 0.63 -12.33 -58.82
C ILE A 6 0.73 -12.22 -57.28
N ILE A 7 1.17 -11.08 -56.78
CA ILE A 7 1.30 -10.84 -55.31
C ILE A 7 -0.10 -10.72 -54.64
N LEU A 8 -1.09 -10.17 -55.36
CA LEU A 8 -2.44 -10.03 -54.81
C LEU A 8 -3.17 -11.37 -54.78
N SER A 9 -2.85 -12.36 -55.60
CA SER A 9 -3.48 -13.68 -55.61
C SER A 9 -2.95 -14.60 -54.49
N LEU A 10 -1.73 -14.33 -53.99
CA LEU A 10 -1.12 -15.17 -52.95
C LEU A 10 -1.62 -14.86 -51.53
N PHE A 11 -2.25 -13.69 -51.34
CA PHE A 11 -2.78 -13.30 -50.03
C PHE A 11 -4.23 -13.72 -49.76
N LEU A 12 -4.92 -14.35 -50.74
CA LEU A 12 -6.34 -14.66 -50.62
C LEU A 12 -6.64 -16.12 -50.24
N SER A 13 -5.61 -16.95 -49.97
CA SER A 13 -5.83 -18.42 -49.83
C SER A 13 -5.58 -19.01 -48.44
N THR A 14 -5.52 -18.21 -47.38
CA THR A 14 -5.32 -18.75 -46.02
C THR A 14 -6.35 -18.26 -45.02
N ARG A 15 -7.64 -18.50 -45.35
CA ARG A 15 -8.66 -18.53 -44.30
C ARG A 15 -9.34 -19.91 -44.30
N ALA A 16 -8.60 -20.94 -43.93
CA ALA A 16 -9.17 -22.17 -43.45
C ALA A 16 -9.62 -21.91 -41.98
N LEU A 17 -10.89 -21.55 -41.86
CA LEU A 17 -11.58 -21.62 -40.56
C LEU A 17 -11.69 -23.09 -40.20
N ALA A 18 -10.80 -23.57 -39.35
CA ALA A 18 -11.01 -24.83 -38.65
C ALA A 18 -12.17 -24.60 -37.68
N GLN A 19 -13.39 -24.91 -38.11
CA GLN A 19 -14.52 -25.14 -37.21
C GLN A 19 -14.19 -26.38 -36.41
N VAL A 20 -13.80 -26.21 -35.18
CA VAL A 20 -13.78 -27.32 -34.23
C VAL A 20 -15.25 -27.66 -33.90
N ASP A 21 -15.68 -28.77 -34.46
CA ASP A 21 -17.00 -29.31 -34.19
C ASP A 21 -17.02 -29.81 -32.74
N THR A 22 -17.56 -28.99 -31.84
CA THR A 22 -17.70 -29.29 -30.40
C THR A 22 -18.81 -30.30 -30.11
N SER A 23 -19.46 -30.84 -31.16
CA SER A 23 -20.56 -31.77 -31.03
C SER A 23 -20.15 -33.22 -30.77
N SER A 24 -18.86 -33.54 -30.85
CA SER A 24 -18.33 -34.89 -30.62
C SER A 24 -17.63 -35.10 -29.28
N LEU A 25 -17.69 -34.12 -28.37
CA LEU A 25 -17.29 -34.39 -27.00
C LEU A 25 -18.31 -35.35 -26.40
N PRO A 26 -17.89 -36.52 -25.91
CA PRO A 26 -18.81 -37.41 -25.22
C PRO A 26 -19.41 -36.63 -24.07
N ARG A 27 -20.73 -36.45 -24.11
CA ARG A 27 -21.49 -35.89 -22.99
C ARG A 27 -21.17 -36.80 -21.81
N MET A 28 -20.24 -36.41 -20.97
CA MET A 28 -20.06 -37.05 -19.70
C MET A 28 -21.38 -36.88 -18.97
N ASP A 29 -22.11 -37.99 -18.96
CA ASP A 29 -23.30 -38.15 -18.16
C ASP A 29 -22.91 -37.81 -16.72
N THR A 30 -23.27 -36.62 -16.29
CA THR A 30 -23.15 -36.21 -14.89
C THR A 30 -24.20 -36.90 -14.01
N GLY A 31 -24.81 -37.95 -14.57
CA GLY A 31 -25.61 -38.91 -13.85
C GLY A 31 -24.69 -39.83 -13.07
N VAL A 32 -24.74 -39.69 -11.78
CA VAL A 32 -24.10 -40.56 -10.78
C VAL A 32 -22.63 -40.14 -10.50
N LEU A 33 -22.40 -38.90 -10.06
CA LEU A 33 -21.51 -38.80 -8.94
C LEU A 33 -22.21 -39.50 -7.78
N ALA A 34 -22.00 -40.83 -7.75
CA ALA A 34 -22.21 -41.58 -6.55
C ALA A 34 -21.73 -40.72 -5.40
N HIS A 35 -22.58 -40.46 -4.46
CA HIS A 35 -22.26 -39.89 -3.18
C HIS A 35 -21.03 -40.65 -2.69
N ARG A 36 -19.82 -40.15 -3.06
CA ARG A 36 -18.65 -40.50 -2.32
C ARG A 36 -18.95 -39.91 -0.97
N ASP A 37 -19.15 -40.79 -0.05
CA ASP A 37 -19.24 -40.51 1.37
C ASP A 37 -17.98 -39.70 1.73
N THR A 38 -18.03 -38.40 1.46
CA THR A 38 -17.05 -37.44 1.91
C THR A 38 -17.31 -37.40 3.39
N GLY A 39 -16.51 -38.18 4.13
CA GLY A 39 -16.64 -38.28 5.57
C GLY A 39 -16.86 -36.89 6.15
N ALA A 40 -18.06 -36.68 6.68
CA ALA A 40 -18.41 -35.42 7.29
C ALA A 40 -17.48 -35.21 8.48
N ILE A 41 -16.51 -34.30 8.35
CA ILE A 41 -15.65 -33.90 9.47
C ILE A 41 -16.53 -33.11 10.41
N VAL A 42 -16.98 -33.74 11.48
CA VAL A 42 -17.69 -33.06 12.57
C VAL A 42 -16.66 -32.39 13.46
N VAL A 43 -16.50 -31.10 13.28
CA VAL A 43 -15.63 -30.30 14.16
C VAL A 43 -16.43 -29.98 15.43
N HIS A 44 -16.10 -30.64 16.52
CA HIS A 44 -16.62 -30.28 17.84
C HIS A 44 -15.89 -29.03 18.34
N LYS A 45 -16.48 -27.89 18.07
CA LYS A 45 -15.96 -26.59 18.49
C LYS A 45 -16.65 -26.16 19.80
N ASP A 46 -15.84 -25.82 20.79
CA ASP A 46 -16.38 -25.25 22.03
C ASP A 46 -17.06 -23.90 21.70
N PRO A 47 -18.34 -23.68 22.10
CA PRO A 47 -19.05 -22.41 21.86
C PRO A 47 -18.32 -21.17 22.37
N ARG A 48 -17.49 -21.33 23.39
CA ARG A 48 -16.66 -20.24 23.95
C ARG A 48 -15.62 -19.72 22.96
N VAL A 49 -15.12 -20.58 22.07
CA VAL A 49 -14.15 -20.18 21.05
C VAL A 49 -14.75 -19.16 20.08
N ASP A 50 -16.01 -19.36 19.66
CA ASP A 50 -16.68 -18.41 18.78
C ASP A 50 -16.91 -17.06 19.46
N LEU A 51 -17.21 -17.09 20.74
CA LEU A 51 -17.38 -15.88 21.54
C LEU A 51 -16.08 -15.10 21.69
N LEU A 52 -14.96 -15.80 21.91
CA LEU A 52 -13.62 -15.22 22.00
C LEU A 52 -13.19 -14.64 20.65
N ILE A 53 -13.43 -15.35 19.54
CA ILE A 53 -13.13 -14.85 18.19
C ILE A 53 -13.90 -13.58 17.89
N ARG A 54 -15.22 -13.54 18.18
CA ARG A 54 -16.03 -12.33 17.97
C ARG A 54 -15.52 -11.16 18.81
N LYS A 55 -15.22 -11.41 20.08
CA LYS A 55 -14.68 -10.37 20.96
C LYS A 55 -13.34 -9.85 20.48
N GLN A 56 -12.47 -10.73 20.02
CA GLN A 56 -11.17 -10.34 19.46
C GLN A 56 -11.33 -9.54 18.15
N MET A 57 -12.28 -9.94 17.29
CA MET A 57 -12.58 -9.19 16.06
C MET A 57 -13.10 -7.78 16.38
N GLU A 58 -13.99 -7.64 17.36
CA GLU A 58 -14.53 -6.35 17.83
C GLU A 58 -13.41 -5.44 18.36
N ILE A 59 -12.55 -5.97 19.23
CA ILE A 59 -11.38 -5.22 19.75
C ILE A 59 -10.43 -4.82 18.62
N ASN A 60 -10.15 -5.72 17.70
CA ASN A 60 -9.27 -5.41 16.56
C ASN A 60 -9.89 -4.34 15.64
N GLU A 61 -11.20 -4.41 15.40
CA GLU A 61 -11.90 -3.42 14.58
C GLU A 61 -11.89 -2.04 15.24
N GLU A 62 -12.18 -1.96 16.53
CA GLU A 62 -12.09 -0.70 17.29
C GLU A 62 -10.66 -0.14 17.26
N THR A 63 -9.67 -0.97 17.61
CA THR A 63 -8.26 -0.55 17.62
C THR A 63 -7.77 -0.12 16.25
N THR A 64 -8.19 -0.79 15.17
CA THR A 64 -7.80 -0.45 13.80
C THR A 64 -8.51 0.80 13.31
N ARG A 65 -9.78 0.98 13.66
CA ARG A 65 -10.57 2.17 13.31
C ARG A 65 -9.97 3.45 13.88
N ASP A 66 -9.48 3.35 15.12
CA ASP A 66 -8.96 4.51 15.85
C ASP A 66 -7.47 4.78 15.59
N SER A 67 -6.72 3.76 15.19
CA SER A 67 -5.26 3.87 15.23
C SER A 67 -4.59 4.55 14.04
N ARG A 68 -5.23 4.66 12.86
CA ARG A 68 -4.58 5.30 11.70
C ARG A 68 -5.56 5.90 10.72
N ARG A 69 -5.75 7.19 10.81
CA ARG A 69 -6.33 7.97 9.72
C ARG A 69 -5.20 8.59 8.89
N THR A 70 -5.27 8.45 7.60
CA THR A 70 -4.36 9.14 6.68
C THR A 70 -5.08 10.34 6.07
N MET A 71 -4.39 11.46 6.00
CA MET A 71 -4.91 12.70 5.38
C MET A 71 -3.82 13.39 4.58
N PRO A 72 -4.18 14.29 3.65
CA PRO A 72 -3.20 15.15 3.01
C PRO A 72 -2.58 16.10 4.04
N GLY A 73 -1.27 16.27 3.97
CA GLY A 73 -0.53 17.13 4.87
C GLY A 73 0.87 17.43 4.33
N PHE A 74 1.79 17.72 5.24
CA PHE A 74 3.14 18.12 4.89
C PHE A 74 4.17 17.27 5.62
N ARG A 75 5.28 17.01 4.95
CA ARG A 75 6.48 16.41 5.52
C ARG A 75 7.69 17.21 5.13
N ILE A 76 8.74 17.16 5.94
CA ILE A 76 10.01 17.79 5.63
C ILE A 76 10.94 16.74 5.03
N GLN A 77 11.39 16.94 3.81
CA GLN A 77 12.46 16.15 3.22
C GLN A 77 13.80 16.69 3.73
N VAL A 78 14.55 15.82 4.42
CA VAL A 78 15.83 16.18 5.06
C VAL A 78 17.00 15.78 4.19
N MET A 79 16.88 14.67 3.47
CA MET A 79 17.97 14.15 2.66
C MET A 79 17.46 13.39 1.44
N ASN A 80 18.22 13.51 0.36
CA ASN A 80 18.05 12.70 -0.86
C ASN A 80 19.45 12.29 -1.32
N SER A 81 19.77 10.99 -1.23
CA SER A 81 21.10 10.48 -1.55
C SER A 81 21.02 9.03 -2.07
N PRO A 82 21.90 8.63 -3.01
CA PRO A 82 22.06 7.25 -3.40
C PRO A 82 22.77 6.41 -2.32
N ASP A 83 23.47 7.07 -1.39
CA ASP A 83 24.20 6.40 -0.32
C ASP A 83 23.26 6.08 0.86
N ARG A 84 22.94 4.79 0.97
CA ARG A 84 22.09 4.25 2.04
C ARG A 84 22.64 4.58 3.43
N ASN A 85 23.96 4.44 3.63
CA ASN A 85 24.54 4.59 4.96
C ASN A 85 24.43 6.02 5.48
N LYS A 86 24.62 7.02 4.59
CA LYS A 86 24.42 8.43 4.94
C LYS A 86 23.00 8.72 5.38
N VAL A 87 22.02 8.17 4.66
CA VAL A 87 20.61 8.39 4.98
C VAL A 87 20.20 7.69 6.27
N PHE A 88 20.75 6.49 6.55
CA PHE A 88 20.52 5.81 7.83
C PHE A 88 21.17 6.55 9.01
N ALA A 89 22.36 7.06 8.86
CA ALA A 89 23.01 7.88 9.88
C ALA A 89 22.20 9.16 10.19
N ALA A 90 21.68 9.80 9.14
CA ALA A 90 20.79 10.96 9.31
C ALA A 90 19.48 10.57 10.03
N LYS A 91 18.88 9.43 9.67
CA LYS A 91 17.68 8.90 10.36
C LYS A 91 17.95 8.68 11.86
N THR A 92 19.06 8.04 12.21
CA THR A 92 19.45 7.79 13.60
C THR A 92 19.63 9.10 14.36
N LYS A 93 20.27 10.10 13.73
CA LYS A 93 20.49 11.42 14.33
C LYS A 93 19.16 12.14 14.63
N ILE A 94 18.16 12.00 13.73
CA ILE A 94 16.83 12.55 13.95
C ILE A 94 16.16 11.88 15.15
N TYR A 95 16.17 10.55 15.24
CA TYR A 95 15.59 9.84 16.38
C TYR A 95 16.22 10.22 17.73
N GLN A 96 17.52 10.49 17.73
CA GLN A 96 18.22 10.89 18.96
C GLN A 96 17.87 12.32 19.42
N GLN A 97 17.63 13.21 18.48
CA GLN A 97 17.39 14.62 18.77
C GLN A 97 15.89 14.95 18.91
N PHE A 98 15.05 14.24 18.16
CA PHE A 98 13.60 14.44 18.10
C PHE A 98 12.87 13.10 18.20
N PRO A 99 12.79 12.52 19.41
CA PRO A 99 12.15 11.20 19.62
C PRO A 99 10.68 11.19 19.25
N ASP A 100 10.00 12.32 19.39
CA ASP A 100 8.56 12.46 19.13
C ASP A 100 8.24 12.56 17.63
N VAL A 101 9.24 12.80 16.79
CA VAL A 101 9.04 13.01 15.36
C VAL A 101 9.50 11.80 14.55
N LYS A 102 8.57 11.19 13.85
CA LYS A 102 8.82 9.96 13.07
C LYS A 102 9.54 10.24 11.75
N PRO A 103 10.73 9.66 11.51
CA PRO A 103 11.40 9.72 10.22
C PRO A 103 10.98 8.56 9.32
N TYR A 104 10.67 8.87 8.07
CA TYR A 104 10.26 7.96 7.00
C TYR A 104 11.36 7.84 5.95
N LEU A 105 11.83 6.61 5.73
CA LEU A 105 12.79 6.31 4.68
C LEU A 105 12.06 5.74 3.47
N LEU A 106 12.17 6.41 2.33
CA LEU A 106 11.63 5.96 1.06
C LEU A 106 12.77 5.65 0.09
N TYR A 107 12.70 4.50 -0.56
CA TYR A 107 13.61 4.18 -1.66
C TYR A 107 12.91 4.47 -2.98
N GLN A 108 13.46 5.40 -3.73
CA GLN A 108 13.07 5.70 -5.10
C GLN A 108 14.33 5.61 -5.98
N PRO A 109 14.53 4.48 -6.68
CA PRO A 109 15.74 4.24 -7.44
C PRO A 109 16.16 5.44 -8.31
N PRO A 110 17.44 5.83 -8.30
CA PRO A 110 18.54 5.24 -7.54
C PRO A 110 18.70 5.77 -6.11
N ASN A 111 17.84 6.66 -5.63
CA ASN A 111 18.03 7.44 -4.42
C ASN A 111 17.18 6.96 -3.23
N TYR A 112 17.74 7.18 -2.03
CA TYR A 112 17.02 7.10 -0.76
C TYR A 112 16.61 8.50 -0.34
N LYS A 113 15.32 8.69 0.00
CA LYS A 113 14.77 9.94 0.49
C LYS A 113 14.40 9.78 1.95
N LEU A 114 14.86 10.71 2.78
CA LEU A 114 14.49 10.78 4.19
C LEU A 114 13.51 11.93 4.38
N ARG A 115 12.31 11.60 4.83
CA ARG A 115 11.24 12.54 5.16
C ARG A 115 10.97 12.48 6.64
N VAL A 116 10.54 13.58 7.23
CA VAL A 116 10.36 13.71 8.69
C VAL A 116 9.06 14.42 9.00
N GLY A 117 8.39 13.92 10.04
CA GLY A 117 7.19 14.50 10.61
C GLY A 117 5.90 14.20 9.84
N ASN A 118 4.79 14.49 10.51
CA ASN A 118 3.44 14.48 9.98
C ASN A 118 2.82 15.84 10.37
N PHE A 119 3.02 16.85 9.52
CA PHE A 119 2.52 18.21 9.77
C PHE A 119 1.23 18.41 9.01
N ARG A 120 0.23 19.01 9.64
CA ARG A 120 -1.07 19.27 9.00
C ARG A 120 -1.04 20.55 8.20
N THR A 121 -0.31 21.55 8.71
CA THR A 121 -0.15 22.84 8.07
C THR A 121 1.29 23.07 7.61
N GLN A 122 1.44 24.00 6.69
CA GLN A 122 2.77 24.37 6.22
C GLN A 122 3.54 25.14 7.30
N GLU A 123 2.83 25.95 8.08
CA GLU A 123 3.37 26.76 9.16
C GLU A 123 4.04 25.90 10.24
N GLU A 124 3.39 24.80 10.65
CA GLU A 124 3.99 23.82 11.58
C GLU A 124 5.30 23.24 11.02
N ALA A 125 5.29 22.87 9.74
CA ALA A 125 6.48 22.35 9.08
C ALA A 125 7.60 23.42 9.02
N GLU A 126 7.28 24.69 8.79
CA GLU A 126 8.24 25.80 8.76
C GLU A 126 8.85 26.07 10.15
N GLU A 127 8.08 25.99 11.20
CA GLU A 127 8.59 26.10 12.57
C GLU A 127 9.56 24.96 12.90
N PHE A 128 9.19 23.75 12.51
CA PHE A 128 10.06 22.60 12.75
C PHE A 128 11.33 22.61 11.89
N ILE A 129 11.29 23.16 10.68
CA ILE A 129 12.49 23.37 9.85
C ILE A 129 13.52 24.23 10.58
N LYS A 130 13.11 25.27 11.33
CA LYS A 130 14.02 26.12 12.09
C LYS A 130 14.82 25.30 13.11
N GLN A 131 14.18 24.33 13.75
CA GLN A 131 14.85 23.42 14.68
C GLN A 131 15.77 22.43 13.96
N LEU A 132 15.31 21.85 12.83
CA LEU A 132 16.10 20.94 12.03
C LEU A 132 17.32 21.59 11.38
N SER A 133 17.26 22.86 11.05
CA SER A 133 18.34 23.59 10.40
C SER A 133 19.61 23.68 11.26
N ALA A 134 19.47 23.59 12.58
CA ALA A 134 20.60 23.51 13.50
C ALA A 134 21.44 22.22 13.31
N ILE A 135 20.80 21.14 12.86
CA ILE A 135 21.43 19.82 12.70
C ILE A 135 21.74 19.54 11.23
N PHE A 136 20.86 19.99 10.33
CA PHE A 136 20.97 19.85 8.89
C PHE A 136 20.92 21.22 8.22
N PRO A 137 22.07 21.88 8.02
CA PRO A 137 22.12 23.27 7.56
C PRO A 137 21.68 23.45 6.10
N SER A 138 21.52 22.37 5.34
CA SER A 138 21.14 22.44 3.93
C SER A 138 20.27 21.25 3.51
N GLY A 139 19.45 21.47 2.47
CA GLY A 139 18.68 20.39 1.85
C GLY A 139 17.32 20.11 2.49
N LEU A 140 16.82 21.02 3.33
CA LEU A 140 15.49 20.91 3.93
C LEU A 140 14.42 21.48 2.99
N TYR A 141 13.39 20.68 2.68
CA TYR A 141 12.27 21.09 1.85
C TYR A 141 10.95 20.61 2.44
N ILE A 142 9.95 21.47 2.46
CA ILE A 142 8.58 21.08 2.76
C ILE A 142 7.95 20.47 1.51
N ILE A 143 7.36 19.30 1.67
CA ILE A 143 6.67 18.60 0.58
C ILE A 143 5.26 18.24 1.02
N ARG A 144 4.32 18.30 0.11
CA ARG A 144 2.98 17.74 0.31
C ARG A 144 3.07 16.22 0.25
N ASP A 145 2.47 15.55 1.23
CA ASP A 145 2.48 14.10 1.36
C ASP A 145 1.23 13.62 2.09
N THR A 146 0.98 12.32 2.04
CA THR A 146 -0.05 11.71 2.89
C THR A 146 0.55 11.45 4.26
N ILE A 147 -0.01 12.07 5.29
CA ILE A 147 0.43 11.94 6.68
C ILE A 147 -0.44 10.95 7.45
N GLU A 148 0.14 10.35 8.48
CA GLU A 148 -0.58 9.53 9.46
C GLU A 148 -0.97 10.42 10.64
N VAL A 149 -2.26 10.42 10.99
CA VAL A 149 -2.79 11.21 12.11
C VAL A 149 -3.38 10.25 13.13
N THR A 150 -3.00 10.38 14.39
CA THR A 150 -3.60 9.63 15.49
C THR A 150 -4.87 10.31 15.98
N PRO A 151 -5.86 9.57 16.51
CA PRO A 151 -7.08 10.16 17.07
C PRO A 151 -6.82 11.15 18.20
N GLU A 152 -5.72 10.99 18.91
CA GLU A 152 -5.33 11.88 20.01
C GLU A 152 -5.03 13.29 19.49
N THR A 153 -4.28 13.41 18.40
CA THR A 153 -3.96 14.70 17.79
C THR A 153 -5.18 15.42 17.21
N LEU A 154 -6.23 14.66 16.82
CA LEU A 154 -7.49 15.24 16.37
C LEU A 154 -8.34 15.82 17.52
N LYS A 155 -8.27 15.22 18.70
CA LYS A 155 -9.00 15.68 19.89
C LYS A 155 -8.38 16.92 20.54
N GLU A 156 -7.07 17.05 20.49
CA GLU A 156 -6.36 18.21 21.05
C GLU A 156 -6.71 19.49 20.30
N GLU A 157 -6.93 19.41 19.01
CA GLU A 157 -7.31 20.57 18.19
C GLU A 157 -8.77 20.96 18.38
N GLU A 158 -9.69 20.00 18.44
CA GLU A 158 -11.11 20.28 18.69
C GLU A 158 -11.32 21.00 20.04
N ASN A 159 -10.43 20.74 21.00
CA ASN A 159 -10.43 21.44 22.29
C ASN A 159 -9.76 22.82 22.25
N ASN A 160 -8.87 23.08 21.29
CA ASN A 160 -8.15 24.34 21.19
C ASN A 160 -8.89 25.40 20.33
N GLU A 161 -9.87 24.95 19.54
CA GLU A 161 -10.75 25.83 18.74
C GLU A 161 -12.04 26.29 19.48
N ARG A 162 -12.26 25.83 20.71
CA ARG A 162 -13.39 26.22 21.59
C ARG A 162 -12.93 27.22 22.65
#